data_98055cf0c7b243d62bfbd06835119c17
#
_entry.id   98055cf0c7b243d62bfbd06835119c17
#
_cell.length_a   1.000
_cell.length_b   1.000
_cell.length_c   1.000
_cell.angle_alpha   90.00
_cell.angle_beta   90.00
_cell.angle_gamma   90.00
#
_symmetry.space_group_name_H-M   'P 1'
#
loop_
_entity.id
_entity.type
_entity.pdbx_description
1 polymer ?
#
loop_
_entity_poly.entity_id
_entity_poly.type
_entity_poly.pdbx_seq_one_letter_code
_entity_poly.pdbx_strand_id
1 'polypeptide(L)'
;MKTKFCTGGEAQPSPLGLLLSCGSGSAAPAPGVGQQRDAASDLESKQLGGQQPPLALPPPPPLPLPQPPPPQPPADEQPEPRTRRRAYLWCKEFLPGAWRGLREDEFHISVIRGGLSNMLFQCSLPDTTATLGDEPRKVLLRLYGAILQMRSCNKEGSEQAQKENEFQGAEAMVLESVMFAILAERSLGPKLYGIFPQGRLEQFIPSRRLDTEELSLPDISAEIAEKMATFHGMKMPFNKEPKWLFGTMEKYLKEVLRIKFAEESRIKKLHKLLSYNLPLELENLRSLLESTPSPVVFCHNDCQEGNILLLEGRENSEKQKLMLIDFEYSSYNYRGFDIGNHFCEWIYDYSYEKYPFFRANIRKYPTKKQQLHFISSYLPAFQNDFENLSTEEKSIIEEEMLLEVNRFALASHFLWGLWSIVQAKISSIEFGYMYPNVVTWWHQDSVAQPRKPGEKPLSLMLWLPLEVALTSRPADLASPASEKCLQS
;
A
#
# COMPACT_ATOMS: atom_id res chain seq x y z
N MET A 1 -9.19 16.81 -13.88
CA MET A 1 -8.29 15.67 -14.14
C MET A 1 -7.92 15.65 -15.62
N LYS A 2 -6.67 15.82 -16.00
CA LYS A 2 -6.24 15.76 -17.41
C LYS A 2 -5.57 14.42 -17.64
N THR A 3 -6.22 13.56 -18.42
CA THR A 3 -5.63 12.31 -18.90
C THR A 3 -5.16 12.54 -20.33
N LYS A 4 -3.86 12.49 -20.57
CA LYS A 4 -3.30 12.52 -21.91
C LYS A 4 -2.62 11.19 -22.20
N PHE A 5 -3.13 10.49 -23.20
CA PHE A 5 -2.44 9.36 -23.81
C PHE A 5 -1.60 9.90 -24.96
N CYS A 6 -0.27 9.89 -24.81
CA CYS A 6 0.64 10.17 -25.91
C CYS A 6 0.85 8.88 -26.71
N THR A 7 0.03 8.65 -27.71
CA THR A 7 0.37 7.75 -28.82
C THR A 7 0.84 8.59 -29.98
N GLY A 8 2.07 8.36 -30.44
CA GLY A 8 2.53 8.90 -31.71
C GLY A 8 1.77 8.20 -32.85
N GLY A 9 0.79 8.87 -33.41
CA GLY A 9 -0.05 8.44 -34.52
C GLY A 9 -1.42 9.08 -34.42
N GLU A 10 -1.83 9.79 -35.46
CA GLU A 10 -3.15 10.40 -35.56
C GLU A 10 -4.27 9.34 -35.40
N ALA A 11 -5.00 9.39 -34.29
CA ALA A 11 -6.20 8.61 -34.08
C ALA A 11 -7.37 9.55 -33.76
N GLN A 12 -8.47 9.36 -34.47
CA GLN A 12 -9.72 10.06 -34.26
C GLN A 12 -10.26 9.83 -32.83
N PRO A 13 -11.00 10.79 -32.22
CA PRO A 13 -11.46 10.69 -30.84
C PRO A 13 -12.50 9.59 -30.69
N SER A 14 -12.27 8.68 -29.76
CA SER A 14 -13.23 7.65 -29.36
C SER A 14 -14.38 8.23 -28.51
N PRO A 15 -15.56 7.60 -28.51
CA PRO A 15 -16.81 8.15 -27.88
C PRO A 15 -16.79 8.29 -26.36
N LEU A 16 -15.74 7.87 -25.67
CA LEU A 16 -15.63 7.91 -24.21
C LEU A 16 -15.24 9.28 -23.62
N GLY A 17 -14.97 10.29 -24.47
CA GLY A 17 -14.63 11.64 -24.02
C GLY A 17 -15.82 12.50 -23.57
N LEU A 18 -17.05 12.02 -23.67
CA LEU A 18 -18.27 12.79 -23.47
C LEU A 18 -18.96 12.64 -22.10
N LEU A 19 -18.42 11.82 -21.19
CA LEU A 19 -19.07 11.54 -19.90
C LEU A 19 -18.50 12.27 -18.68
N LEU A 20 -17.55 13.19 -18.83
CA LEU A 20 -16.94 13.91 -17.70
C LEU A 20 -17.06 15.44 -17.80
N SER A 21 -18.08 15.97 -18.48
CA SER A 21 -18.40 17.38 -18.48
C SER A 21 -19.75 17.60 -17.81
N CYS A 22 -19.77 17.81 -16.52
CA CYS A 22 -20.87 18.42 -15.78
C CYS A 22 -20.32 19.50 -14.87
N GLY A 23 -20.45 20.72 -15.27
CA GLY A 23 -21.31 21.75 -14.73
C GLY A 23 -20.62 22.64 -13.71
N SER A 24 -19.90 23.67 -14.16
CA SER A 24 -19.63 24.87 -13.36
C SER A 24 -20.70 25.91 -13.68
N GLY A 25 -21.56 26.18 -12.72
CA GLY A 25 -22.51 27.30 -12.72
C GLY A 25 -21.90 28.51 -12.07
N SER A 26 -21.83 29.57 -12.86
CA SER A 26 -21.40 30.92 -12.49
C SER A 26 -22.47 31.67 -11.69
N ALA A 27 -22.06 32.56 -10.79
CA ALA A 27 -22.70 33.87 -10.56
C ALA A 27 -21.79 34.81 -9.78
N ALA A 28 -21.36 35.87 -10.42
CA ALA A 28 -21.05 37.14 -9.78
C ALA A 28 -22.35 38.00 -9.71
N PRO A 29 -22.49 39.08 -8.92
CA PRO A 29 -21.80 40.34 -9.23
C PRO A 29 -21.39 41.20 -8.01
N ALA A 30 -20.51 42.16 -8.27
CA ALA A 30 -20.26 43.37 -7.49
C ALA A 30 -21.39 44.44 -7.76
N PRO A 31 -21.43 45.70 -7.24
CA PRO A 31 -20.42 46.55 -6.63
C PRO A 31 -20.92 47.50 -5.50
N GLY A 32 -20.08 48.42 -5.00
CA GLY A 32 -20.45 49.68 -4.28
C GLY A 32 -19.35 50.08 -3.29
N VAL A 33 -18.50 50.96 -3.57
CA VAL A 33 -18.35 52.42 -3.58
C VAL A 33 -18.65 53.14 -2.25
N GLY A 34 -17.72 53.95 -1.79
CA GLY A 34 -17.90 55.04 -0.81
C GLY A 34 -16.72 55.15 0.18
N GLN A 35 -15.74 55.91 -0.08
CA GLN A 35 -15.36 57.33 0.10
C GLN A 35 -15.31 57.83 1.54
N GLN A 36 -14.08 58.20 1.93
CA GLN A 36 -13.60 59.49 2.46
C GLN A 36 -14.01 59.98 3.85
N ARG A 37 -13.09 60.39 4.65
CA ARG A 37 -12.44 61.65 4.97
C ARG A 37 -12.05 61.75 6.44
N ASP A 38 -10.85 62.13 6.71
CA ASP A 38 -10.25 63.39 7.16
C ASP A 38 -10.40 63.82 8.62
N ALA A 39 -9.27 64.36 9.06
CA ALA A 39 -8.98 65.47 9.94
C ALA A 39 -8.62 65.15 11.39
N ALA A 40 -7.45 65.30 11.83
CA ALA A 40 -6.62 66.52 12.10
C ALA A 40 -6.90 67.20 13.43
N SER A 41 -5.84 67.67 14.02
CA SER A 41 -5.65 68.72 15.03
C SER A 41 -5.72 68.29 16.51
N ASP A 42 -5.00 68.75 17.39
CA ASP A 42 -3.94 69.71 17.58
C ASP A 42 -3.65 69.83 19.11
N LEU A 43 -2.45 70.30 19.38
CA LEU A 43 -2.01 71.21 20.42
C LEU A 43 -1.64 70.73 21.85
N GLU A 44 -0.37 70.98 22.06
CA GLU A 44 0.31 71.84 23.09
C GLU A 44 0.27 71.33 24.56
N SER A 45 1.30 71.45 25.33
CA SER A 45 2.47 72.39 25.44
C SER A 45 3.33 72.00 26.66
N LYS A 46 4.63 72.34 26.58
CA LYS A 46 5.54 72.88 27.63
C LYS A 46 5.83 71.98 28.87
N GLN A 47 6.99 71.87 29.39
CA GLN A 47 8.22 72.70 29.45
C GLN A 47 9.36 71.98 30.18
N LEU A 48 10.58 72.28 29.74
CA LEU A 48 11.83 72.54 30.49
C LEU A 48 12.54 71.43 31.31
N GLY A 49 13.75 71.14 30.88
CA GLY A 49 14.92 71.45 31.68
C GLY A 49 15.86 70.25 31.90
N GLY A 50 17.04 70.31 31.32
CA GLY A 50 18.13 69.44 31.79
C GLY A 50 19.01 68.88 30.64
N GLN A 51 19.98 69.67 30.19
CA GLN A 51 21.03 69.21 29.30
C GLN A 51 21.96 68.23 30.00
N GLN A 52 22.04 67.03 29.51
CA GLN A 52 23.20 66.15 29.66
C GLN A 52 23.82 65.87 28.24
N PRO A 53 25.15 65.72 28.11
CA PRO A 53 25.78 65.55 26.83
C PRO A 53 25.44 64.17 26.25
N PRO A 54 25.44 64.01 24.91
CA PRO A 54 25.06 62.77 24.26
C PRO A 54 26.09 61.67 24.52
N LEU A 55 25.64 60.59 25.14
CA LEU A 55 26.35 59.32 25.18
C LEU A 55 26.45 58.79 23.76
N ALA A 56 27.68 58.54 23.34
CA ALA A 56 27.97 57.91 22.06
C ALA A 56 27.22 56.55 21.96
N LEU A 57 26.44 56.38 20.90
CA LEU A 57 25.80 55.14 20.55
C LEU A 57 26.85 54.04 20.34
N PRO A 58 26.67 52.84 20.91
CA PRO A 58 27.55 51.73 20.58
C PRO A 58 27.51 51.40 19.10
N PRO A 59 28.61 50.96 18.51
CA PRO A 59 28.66 50.58 17.08
C PRO A 59 27.61 49.50 16.79
N PRO A 60 26.97 49.50 15.60
CA PRO A 60 26.01 48.47 15.23
C PRO A 60 26.69 47.09 15.26
N PRO A 61 25.97 46.04 15.68
CA PRO A 61 26.52 44.68 15.69
C PRO A 61 26.96 44.30 14.25
N PRO A 62 28.06 43.55 14.10
CA PRO A 62 28.51 43.11 12.79
C PRO A 62 27.42 42.32 12.09
N LEU A 63 27.18 42.56 10.81
CA LEU A 63 26.26 41.82 9.97
C LEU A 63 26.56 40.32 10.11
N PRO A 64 25.54 39.46 10.28
CA PRO A 64 25.75 38.03 10.32
C PRO A 64 26.43 37.60 9.01
N LEU A 65 27.50 36.85 9.13
CA LEU A 65 28.16 36.22 8.00
C LEU A 65 27.13 35.41 7.21
N PRO A 66 27.16 35.40 5.87
CA PRO A 66 26.30 34.57 5.07
C PRO A 66 26.44 33.13 5.53
N GLN A 67 25.32 32.53 5.92
CA GLN A 67 25.31 31.13 6.29
C GLN A 67 25.77 30.28 5.10
N PRO A 68 26.62 29.28 5.29
CA PRO A 68 26.97 28.37 4.21
C PRO A 68 25.71 27.78 3.62
N PRO A 69 25.64 27.56 2.30
CA PRO A 69 24.50 26.89 1.68
C PRO A 69 24.27 25.56 2.39
N PRO A 70 23.00 25.12 2.55
CA PRO A 70 22.69 23.84 3.16
C PRO A 70 23.48 22.74 2.44
N PRO A 71 23.99 21.73 3.18
CA PRO A 71 24.76 20.64 2.58
C PRO A 71 23.92 20.00 1.46
N GLN A 72 24.51 19.86 0.29
CA GLN A 72 23.86 19.15 -0.81
C GLN A 72 23.68 17.69 -0.37
N PRO A 73 22.51 17.09 -0.63
CA PRO A 73 22.28 15.67 -0.31
C PRO A 73 23.36 14.82 -1.00
N PRO A 74 23.75 13.68 -0.40
CA PRO A 74 24.73 12.77 -0.99
C PRO A 74 24.34 12.41 -2.42
N ALA A 75 25.33 12.22 -3.29
CA ALA A 75 25.11 11.97 -4.72
C ALA A 75 24.20 10.77 -5.03
N ASP A 76 24.11 9.81 -4.09
CA ASP A 76 23.24 8.62 -4.18
C ASP A 76 21.75 8.91 -3.93
N GLU A 77 21.39 10.13 -3.52
CA GLU A 77 19.99 10.53 -3.27
C GLU A 77 19.36 11.32 -4.41
N GLN A 78 20.11 11.61 -5.45
CA GLN A 78 19.56 12.32 -6.60
C GLN A 78 19.15 11.35 -7.71
N PRO A 79 17.96 11.54 -8.31
CA PRO A 79 17.56 10.74 -9.45
C PRO A 79 18.44 11.06 -10.67
N GLU A 80 18.56 10.10 -11.59
CA GLU A 80 19.25 10.31 -12.86
C GLU A 80 18.76 11.56 -13.57
N PRO A 81 19.64 12.32 -14.26
CA PRO A 81 19.28 13.57 -14.96
C PRO A 81 18.07 13.41 -15.89
N ARG A 82 17.96 12.26 -16.58
CA ARG A 82 16.83 11.94 -17.45
C ARG A 82 15.51 11.83 -16.68
N THR A 83 15.52 11.16 -15.54
CA THR A 83 14.36 11.02 -14.65
C THR A 83 13.97 12.39 -14.08
N ARG A 84 14.93 13.20 -13.60
CA ARG A 84 14.70 14.56 -13.10
C ARG A 84 13.99 15.42 -14.15
N ARG A 85 14.51 15.44 -15.38
CA ARG A 85 13.92 16.24 -16.48
C ARG A 85 12.50 15.82 -16.80
N ARG A 86 12.21 14.50 -16.85
CA ARG A 86 10.85 13.98 -17.11
C ARG A 86 9.91 14.33 -15.97
N ALA A 87 10.35 14.17 -14.71
CA ALA A 87 9.58 14.55 -13.53
C ALA A 87 9.19 16.03 -13.56
N TYR A 88 10.14 16.92 -13.88
CA TYR A 88 9.89 18.35 -14.06
C TYR A 88 8.81 18.63 -15.11
N LEU A 89 8.90 17.99 -16.28
CA LEU A 89 7.93 18.18 -17.38
C LEU A 89 6.53 17.68 -16.96
N TRP A 90 6.42 16.56 -16.30
CA TRP A 90 5.14 16.05 -15.79
C TRP A 90 4.54 16.97 -14.71
N CYS A 91 5.34 17.41 -13.74
CA CYS A 91 4.86 18.37 -12.73
C CYS A 91 4.34 19.67 -13.39
N LYS A 92 5.06 20.20 -14.36
CA LYS A 92 4.66 21.40 -15.11
C LYS A 92 3.38 21.20 -15.94
N GLU A 93 3.19 20.01 -16.51
CA GLU A 93 2.01 19.69 -17.33
C GLU A 93 0.76 19.46 -16.48
N PHE A 94 0.86 18.67 -15.41
CA PHE A 94 -0.29 18.20 -14.65
C PHE A 94 -0.68 19.10 -13.48
N LEU A 95 0.27 19.87 -12.92
CA LEU A 95 0.00 20.67 -11.74
C LEU A 95 -0.33 22.14 -12.11
N PRO A 96 -1.26 22.77 -11.37
CA PRO A 96 -1.63 24.17 -11.57
C PRO A 96 -0.67 25.17 -10.91
N GLY A 97 -0.97 26.45 -11.08
CA GLY A 97 -0.37 27.54 -10.31
C GLY A 97 1.12 27.70 -10.57
N ALA A 98 1.90 27.85 -9.50
CA ALA A 98 3.34 28.10 -9.51
C ALA A 98 4.14 27.01 -10.27
N TRP A 99 3.67 25.77 -10.33
CA TRP A 99 4.33 24.70 -11.08
C TRP A 99 4.50 25.00 -12.56
N ARG A 100 3.55 25.72 -13.16
CA ARG A 100 3.61 26.08 -14.60
C ARG A 100 4.69 27.09 -14.92
N GLY A 101 4.98 28.00 -13.99
CA GLY A 101 6.02 29.02 -14.11
C GLY A 101 7.38 28.55 -13.63
N LEU A 102 7.49 27.41 -12.96
CA LEU A 102 8.73 26.90 -12.39
C LEU A 102 9.79 26.67 -13.46
N ARG A 103 11.01 27.07 -13.18
CA ARG A 103 12.18 26.81 -14.02
C ARG A 103 12.79 25.45 -13.63
N GLU A 104 13.47 24.80 -14.59
CA GLU A 104 14.05 23.47 -14.38
C GLU A 104 15.15 23.47 -13.31
N ASP A 105 15.92 24.56 -13.22
CA ASP A 105 16.97 24.74 -12.20
C ASP A 105 16.42 24.92 -10.78
N GLU A 106 15.21 25.42 -10.65
CA GLU A 106 14.51 25.63 -9.38
C GLU A 106 13.72 24.38 -8.92
N PHE A 107 13.57 23.37 -9.78
CA PHE A 107 12.81 22.17 -9.49
C PHE A 107 13.54 21.25 -8.52
N HIS A 108 12.90 20.94 -7.39
CA HIS A 108 13.44 20.02 -6.39
C HIS A 108 12.83 18.64 -6.52
N ILE A 109 13.68 17.62 -6.51
CA ILE A 109 13.28 16.20 -6.53
C ILE A 109 14.23 15.38 -5.66
N SER A 110 13.70 14.49 -4.84
CA SER A 110 14.45 13.55 -4.01
C SER A 110 13.87 12.16 -4.11
N VAL A 111 14.71 11.14 -3.94
CA VAL A 111 14.30 9.73 -3.94
C VAL A 111 13.65 9.40 -2.59
N ILE A 112 12.50 8.72 -2.61
CA ILE A 112 11.89 8.10 -1.43
C ILE A 112 12.23 6.61 -1.47
N ARG A 113 13.01 6.15 -0.49
CA ARG A 113 13.42 4.74 -0.38
C ARG A 113 12.30 3.86 0.14
N GLY A 114 12.39 2.56 -0.12
CA GLY A 114 11.51 1.51 0.44
C GLY A 114 10.36 1.06 -0.45
N GLY A 115 10.34 1.41 -1.74
CA GLY A 115 9.44 0.78 -2.72
C GLY A 115 10.07 -0.50 -3.29
N LEU A 116 9.42 -1.66 -3.14
CA LEU A 116 9.88 -2.94 -3.72
C LEU A 116 9.41 -3.13 -5.17
N SER A 117 8.30 -2.50 -5.53
CA SER A 117 7.66 -2.63 -6.85
C SER A 117 7.84 -1.40 -7.72
N ASN A 118 7.94 -0.21 -7.14
CA ASN A 118 7.92 1.08 -7.81
C ASN A 118 9.05 2.00 -7.32
N MET A 119 9.50 2.91 -8.19
CA MET A 119 10.40 4.00 -7.79
C MET A 119 9.58 5.22 -7.37
N LEU A 120 9.87 5.76 -6.19
CA LEU A 120 9.15 6.87 -5.59
C LEU A 120 10.04 8.11 -5.48
N PHE A 121 9.47 9.27 -5.81
CA PHE A 121 10.16 10.54 -5.72
C PHE A 121 9.25 11.60 -5.11
N GLN A 122 9.80 12.42 -4.21
CA GLN A 122 9.16 13.65 -3.77
C GLN A 122 9.58 14.78 -4.71
N CYS A 123 8.61 15.44 -5.34
CA CYS A 123 8.82 16.65 -6.12
C CYS A 123 8.28 17.84 -5.34
N SER A 124 9.02 18.96 -5.28
CA SER A 124 8.60 20.13 -4.51
C SER A 124 8.96 21.45 -5.19
N LEU A 125 8.12 22.46 -4.94
CA LEU A 125 8.42 23.86 -5.21
C LEU A 125 9.48 24.35 -4.22
N PRO A 126 10.36 25.30 -4.62
CA PRO A 126 11.23 26.00 -3.68
C PRO A 126 10.45 26.68 -2.57
N ASP A 127 11.03 26.76 -1.38
CA ASP A 127 10.37 27.42 -0.24
C ASP A 127 10.13 28.91 -0.49
N THR A 128 10.96 29.54 -1.31
CA THR A 128 10.86 30.93 -1.76
C THR A 128 9.73 31.20 -2.75
N THR A 129 9.16 30.14 -3.37
CA THR A 129 8.10 30.30 -4.37
C THR A 129 6.76 30.50 -3.68
N ALA A 130 6.12 31.63 -3.92
CA ALA A 130 4.74 31.88 -3.48
C ALA A 130 3.76 30.98 -4.26
N THR A 131 2.81 30.38 -3.55
CA THR A 131 1.69 29.65 -4.18
C THR A 131 0.68 30.66 -4.72
N LEU A 132 0.09 30.35 -5.88
CA LEU A 132 -0.91 31.21 -6.54
C LEU A 132 -2.36 30.81 -6.19
N GLY A 133 -2.55 29.72 -5.47
CA GLY A 133 -3.85 29.17 -5.09
C GLY A 133 -3.69 27.92 -4.22
N ASP A 134 -4.56 26.94 -4.43
CA ASP A 134 -4.59 25.68 -3.66
C ASP A 134 -3.67 24.59 -4.25
N GLU A 135 -2.69 24.98 -5.05
CA GLU A 135 -1.75 24.02 -5.60
C GLU A 135 -0.86 23.41 -4.52
N PRO A 136 -0.53 22.10 -4.65
CA PRO A 136 0.32 21.42 -3.68
C PRO A 136 1.76 21.94 -3.77
N ARG A 137 2.42 22.19 -2.64
CA ARG A 137 3.86 22.51 -2.61
C ARG A 137 4.73 21.28 -2.83
N LYS A 138 4.22 20.09 -2.44
CA LYS A 138 4.90 18.80 -2.58
C LYS A 138 3.95 17.81 -3.23
N VAL A 139 4.48 16.98 -4.12
CA VAL A 139 3.78 15.88 -4.75
C VAL A 139 4.63 14.63 -4.75
N LEU A 140 3.99 13.46 -4.76
CA LEU A 140 4.63 12.17 -4.93
C LEU A 140 4.61 11.81 -6.42
N LEU A 141 5.76 11.55 -7.00
CA LEU A 141 5.90 10.92 -8.31
C LEU A 141 6.19 9.45 -8.12
N ARG A 142 5.31 8.60 -8.64
CA ARG A 142 5.48 7.15 -8.68
C ARG A 142 5.79 6.72 -10.10
N LEU A 143 6.92 6.05 -10.32
CA LEU A 143 7.26 5.40 -11.59
C LEU A 143 7.09 3.89 -11.45
N TYR A 144 6.34 3.30 -12.38
CA TYR A 144 6.02 1.88 -12.37
C TYR A 144 7.25 1.01 -12.57
N GLY A 145 7.41 0.01 -11.72
CA GLY A 145 8.48 -0.99 -11.83
C GLY A 145 8.23 -2.05 -12.89
N ALA A 146 9.17 -3.00 -13.01
CA ALA A 146 9.21 -3.99 -14.10
C ALA A 146 7.94 -4.86 -14.18
N ILE A 147 7.34 -5.26 -13.06
CA ILE A 147 6.12 -6.10 -13.05
C ILE A 147 4.93 -5.40 -13.69
N LEU A 148 4.73 -4.11 -13.38
CA LEU A 148 3.62 -3.35 -13.97
C LEU A 148 3.89 -3.05 -15.44
N GLN A 149 5.17 -2.86 -15.81
CA GLN A 149 5.56 -2.74 -17.21
C GLN A 149 5.38 -4.04 -18.00
N MET A 150 5.57 -5.22 -17.38
CA MET A 150 5.28 -6.52 -18.01
C MET A 150 3.78 -6.77 -18.22
N ARG A 151 2.91 -6.19 -17.41
CA ARG A 151 1.46 -6.20 -17.69
C ARG A 151 1.13 -5.49 -19.01
N SER A 152 2.01 -4.56 -19.43
CA SER A 152 1.88 -3.76 -20.65
C SER A 152 2.69 -4.26 -21.85
N CYS A 153 3.68 -5.12 -21.69
CA CYS A 153 4.66 -5.45 -22.75
C CYS A 153 5.08 -6.91 -22.74
N ASN A 154 4.22 -7.85 -23.15
CA ASN A 154 4.70 -9.16 -23.59
C ASN A 154 5.13 -9.07 -25.06
N LYS A 155 6.43 -8.92 -25.30
CA LYS A 155 7.02 -8.84 -26.64
C LYS A 155 7.24 -10.19 -27.34
N GLU A 156 6.85 -11.31 -26.71
CA GLU A 156 6.97 -12.63 -27.29
C GLU A 156 5.59 -13.19 -27.64
N GLY A 157 5.21 -13.06 -28.88
CA GLY A 157 3.97 -13.59 -29.46
C GLY A 157 3.72 -13.08 -30.86
N SER A 158 2.77 -13.69 -31.57
CA SER A 158 2.27 -13.19 -32.86
C SER A 158 1.76 -11.74 -32.73
N GLU A 159 1.71 -10.98 -33.80
CA GLU A 159 1.17 -9.59 -33.80
C GLU A 159 -0.20 -9.49 -33.13
N GLN A 160 -1.00 -10.54 -33.20
CA GLN A 160 -2.31 -10.63 -32.56
C GLN A 160 -2.21 -10.72 -31.03
N ALA A 161 -1.27 -11.53 -30.51
CA ALA A 161 -1.01 -11.64 -29.08
C ALA A 161 -0.38 -10.36 -28.49
N GLN A 162 0.40 -9.62 -29.28
CA GLN A 162 0.95 -8.33 -28.88
C GLN A 162 -0.16 -7.27 -28.75
N LYS A 163 -1.10 -7.21 -29.69
CA LYS A 163 -2.25 -6.30 -29.64
C LYS A 163 -3.20 -6.61 -28.47
N GLU A 164 -3.44 -7.88 -28.17
CA GLU A 164 -4.25 -8.30 -27.01
C GLU A 164 -3.56 -7.91 -25.69
N ASN A 165 -2.25 -8.06 -25.59
CA ASN A 165 -1.47 -7.69 -24.42
C ASN A 165 -1.41 -6.17 -24.21
N GLU A 166 -1.25 -5.37 -25.27
CA GLU A 166 -1.31 -3.90 -25.19
C GLU A 166 -2.71 -3.42 -24.76
N PHE A 167 -3.76 -4.05 -25.26
CA PHE A 167 -5.14 -3.74 -24.86
C PHE A 167 -5.39 -4.07 -23.39
N GLN A 168 -4.97 -5.24 -22.90
CA GLN A 168 -5.07 -5.62 -21.48
C GLN A 168 -4.25 -4.70 -20.56
N GLY A 169 -3.08 -4.26 -21.00
CA GLY A 169 -2.27 -3.29 -20.27
C GLY A 169 -2.95 -1.93 -20.14
N ALA A 170 -3.55 -1.44 -21.23
CA ALA A 170 -4.30 -0.19 -21.23
C ALA A 170 -5.55 -0.26 -20.35
N GLU A 171 -6.29 -1.38 -20.40
CA GLU A 171 -7.46 -1.63 -19.56
C GLU A 171 -7.07 -1.64 -18.06
N ALA A 172 -6.00 -2.32 -17.69
CA ALA A 172 -5.51 -2.35 -16.31
C ALA A 172 -5.16 -0.94 -15.79
N MET A 173 -4.51 -0.10 -16.60
CA MET A 173 -4.21 1.30 -16.25
C MET A 173 -5.47 2.15 -16.06
N VAL A 174 -6.50 1.94 -16.90
CA VAL A 174 -7.77 2.64 -16.76
C VAL A 174 -8.46 2.22 -15.46
N LEU A 175 -8.53 0.93 -15.17
CA LEU A 175 -9.15 0.41 -13.95
C LEU A 175 -8.43 0.92 -12.69
N GLU A 176 -7.10 0.93 -12.69
CA GLU A 176 -6.31 1.51 -11.60
C GLU A 176 -6.59 3.00 -11.43
N SER A 177 -6.68 3.75 -12.52
CA SER A 177 -7.00 5.18 -12.50
C SER A 177 -8.37 5.47 -11.91
N VAL A 178 -9.38 4.67 -12.29
CA VAL A 178 -10.74 4.76 -11.76
C VAL A 178 -10.76 4.43 -10.27
N MET A 179 -10.07 3.39 -9.87
CA MET A 179 -9.93 3.00 -8.47
C MET A 179 -9.34 4.14 -7.63
N PHE A 180 -8.21 4.70 -8.06
CA PHE A 180 -7.57 5.82 -7.38
C PHE A 180 -8.47 7.05 -7.28
N ALA A 181 -9.20 7.38 -8.35
CA ALA A 181 -10.15 8.48 -8.34
C ALA A 181 -11.27 8.28 -7.30
N ILE A 182 -11.82 7.06 -7.22
CA ILE A 182 -12.87 6.73 -6.24
C ILE A 182 -12.34 6.78 -4.81
N LEU A 183 -11.14 6.25 -4.56
CA LEU A 183 -10.52 6.28 -3.22
C LEU A 183 -10.20 7.72 -2.77
N ALA A 184 -9.68 8.54 -3.69
CA ALA A 184 -9.41 9.95 -3.43
C ALA A 184 -10.70 10.75 -3.12
N GLU A 185 -11.77 10.52 -3.87
CA GLU A 185 -13.08 11.16 -3.67
C GLU A 185 -13.68 10.81 -2.31
N ARG A 186 -13.46 9.59 -1.85
CA ARG A 186 -13.90 9.10 -0.53
C ARG A 186 -12.94 9.44 0.61
N SER A 187 -11.86 10.17 0.35
CA SER A 187 -10.80 10.47 1.32
C SER A 187 -10.14 9.23 1.93
N LEU A 188 -10.14 8.12 1.21
CA LEU A 188 -9.53 6.84 1.59
C LEU A 188 -8.16 6.62 0.93
N GLY A 189 -7.73 7.55 0.10
CA GLY A 189 -6.42 7.52 -0.57
C GLY A 189 -5.95 8.92 -0.98
N PRO A 190 -4.69 9.05 -1.43
CA PRO A 190 -4.12 10.31 -1.88
C PRO A 190 -4.84 10.84 -3.13
N LYS A 191 -4.91 12.17 -3.28
CA LYS A 191 -5.43 12.80 -4.49
C LYS A 191 -4.54 12.45 -5.68
N LEU A 192 -5.15 12.22 -6.83
CA LEU A 192 -4.47 11.94 -8.08
C LEU A 192 -4.40 13.20 -8.92
N TYR A 193 -3.18 13.68 -9.22
CA TYR A 193 -2.95 14.89 -10.00
C TYR A 193 -2.75 14.60 -11.49
N GLY A 194 -2.12 13.48 -11.84
CA GLY A 194 -1.88 13.10 -13.23
C GLY A 194 -1.47 11.65 -13.39
N ILE A 195 -1.80 11.07 -14.55
CA ILE A 195 -1.41 9.72 -14.95
C ILE A 195 -0.76 9.78 -16.33
N PHE A 196 0.31 9.03 -16.50
CA PHE A 196 1.03 8.87 -17.75
C PHE A 196 1.54 7.43 -17.87
N PRO A 197 1.96 6.95 -19.05
CA PRO A 197 2.28 5.55 -19.27
C PRO A 197 3.35 4.95 -18.34
N GLN A 198 4.25 5.80 -17.81
CA GLN A 198 5.35 5.36 -16.96
C GLN A 198 5.07 5.48 -15.45
N GLY A 199 3.93 6.09 -15.06
CA GLY A 199 3.64 6.36 -13.67
C GLY A 199 2.53 7.36 -13.44
N ARG A 200 2.49 7.96 -12.24
CA ARG A 200 1.48 8.93 -11.84
C ARG A 200 2.01 9.96 -10.86
N LEU A 201 1.33 11.11 -10.77
CA LEU A 201 1.53 12.14 -9.75
C LEU A 201 0.41 12.06 -8.73
N GLU A 202 0.78 11.89 -7.49
CA GLU A 202 -0.11 11.75 -6.34
C GLU A 202 0.10 12.86 -5.32
N GLN A 203 -0.86 13.07 -4.43
CA GLN A 203 -0.70 13.91 -3.26
C GLN A 203 0.42 13.37 -2.37
N PHE A 204 1.36 14.23 -2.02
CA PHE A 204 2.29 13.93 -0.94
C PHE A 204 1.58 14.14 0.40
N ILE A 205 1.55 13.11 1.24
CA ILE A 205 0.90 13.13 2.55
C ILE A 205 1.98 13.26 3.61
N PRO A 206 2.00 14.34 4.41
CA PRO A 206 2.90 14.47 5.56
C PRO A 206 2.67 13.33 6.54
N SER A 207 3.64 12.43 6.64
CA SER A 207 3.49 11.18 7.37
C SER A 207 4.81 10.44 7.45
N ARG A 208 4.89 9.45 8.30
CA ARG A 208 5.86 8.35 8.20
C ARG A 208 5.17 7.02 7.99
N ARG A 209 5.88 6.03 7.52
CA ARG A 209 5.43 4.64 7.51
C ARG A 209 5.42 4.10 8.93
N LEU A 210 4.63 3.06 9.17
CA LEU A 210 4.76 2.28 10.39
C LEU A 210 6.04 1.45 10.36
N ASP A 211 6.58 1.20 11.54
CA ASP A 211 7.57 0.15 11.74
C ASP A 211 6.84 -1.18 11.98
N THR A 212 7.46 -2.31 11.61
CA THR A 212 6.87 -3.66 11.80
C THR A 212 6.47 -3.92 13.25
N GLU A 213 7.25 -3.42 14.22
CA GLU A 213 6.95 -3.56 15.66
C GLU A 213 5.63 -2.89 16.05
N GLU A 214 5.28 -1.79 15.38
CA GLU A 214 4.07 -1.02 15.70
C GLU A 214 2.79 -1.77 15.29
N LEU A 215 2.85 -2.70 14.32
CA LEU A 215 1.70 -3.51 13.92
C LEU A 215 1.10 -4.30 15.09
N SER A 216 1.94 -4.66 16.07
CA SER A 216 1.55 -5.43 17.26
C SER A 216 0.96 -4.59 18.40
N LEU A 217 1.03 -3.25 18.31
CA LEU A 217 0.45 -2.36 19.33
C LEU A 217 -1.07 -2.43 19.26
N PRO A 218 -1.77 -2.64 20.39
CA PRO A 218 -3.21 -2.89 20.38
C PRO A 218 -4.04 -1.80 19.71
N ASP A 219 -3.71 -0.52 19.95
CA ASP A 219 -4.42 0.62 19.37
C ASP A 219 -4.15 0.79 17.86
N ILE A 220 -2.92 0.49 17.41
CA ILE A 220 -2.56 0.47 15.99
C ILE A 220 -3.26 -0.69 15.28
N SER A 221 -3.17 -1.91 15.86
CA SER A 221 -3.80 -3.11 15.31
C SER A 221 -5.33 -2.94 15.19
N ALA A 222 -5.97 -2.35 16.20
CA ALA A 222 -7.40 -2.06 16.16
C ALA A 222 -7.76 -1.05 15.05
N GLU A 223 -7.01 0.05 14.91
CA GLU A 223 -7.27 1.02 13.84
C GLU A 223 -7.02 0.44 12.45
N ILE A 224 -6.00 -0.41 12.25
CA ILE A 224 -5.78 -1.13 10.99
C ILE A 224 -6.98 -2.01 10.68
N ALA A 225 -7.51 -2.74 11.67
CA ALA A 225 -8.69 -3.58 11.51
C ALA A 225 -9.92 -2.78 11.07
N GLU A 226 -10.21 -1.63 11.72
CA GLU A 226 -11.30 -0.72 11.35
C GLU A 226 -11.12 -0.16 9.93
N LYS A 227 -9.89 0.21 9.53
CA LYS A 227 -9.57 0.68 8.17
C LYS A 227 -9.79 -0.40 7.13
N MET A 228 -9.31 -1.63 7.38
CA MET A 228 -9.55 -2.76 6.48
C MET A 228 -11.03 -3.10 6.38
N ALA A 229 -11.78 -3.06 7.48
CA ALA A 229 -13.23 -3.26 7.47
C ALA A 229 -13.95 -2.22 6.60
N THR A 230 -13.57 -0.94 6.71
CA THR A 230 -14.09 0.15 5.88
C THR A 230 -13.77 -0.08 4.40
N PHE A 231 -12.55 -0.53 4.11
CA PHE A 231 -12.11 -0.85 2.75
C PHE A 231 -12.89 -2.03 2.17
N HIS A 232 -13.07 -3.10 2.93
CA HIS A 232 -13.85 -4.28 2.56
C HIS A 232 -15.34 -3.98 2.34
N GLY A 233 -15.89 -3.02 3.07
CA GLY A 233 -17.27 -2.56 2.91
C GLY A 233 -17.54 -1.75 1.63
N MET A 234 -16.48 -1.38 0.88
CA MET A 234 -16.64 -0.56 -0.31
C MET A 234 -17.29 -1.33 -1.47
N LYS A 235 -18.23 -0.67 -2.12
CA LYS A 235 -18.78 -1.14 -3.39
C LYS A 235 -18.04 -0.46 -4.54
N MET A 236 -17.16 -1.22 -5.18
CA MET A 236 -16.39 -0.76 -6.33
C MET A 236 -17.00 -1.25 -7.64
N PRO A 237 -16.92 -0.46 -8.74
CA PRO A 237 -17.51 -0.81 -10.03
C PRO A 237 -16.61 -1.78 -10.83
N PHE A 238 -16.10 -2.83 -10.16
CA PHE A 238 -15.24 -3.83 -10.77
C PHE A 238 -15.90 -5.21 -10.73
N ASN A 239 -15.33 -6.15 -11.48
CA ASN A 239 -15.78 -7.55 -11.46
C ASN A 239 -15.62 -8.11 -10.02
N LYS A 240 -16.72 -8.65 -9.50
CA LYS A 240 -16.79 -9.17 -8.12
C LYS A 240 -16.39 -10.64 -8.00
N GLU A 241 -16.08 -11.30 -9.11
CA GLU A 241 -15.55 -12.67 -9.04
C GLU A 241 -14.13 -12.65 -8.46
N PRO A 242 -13.81 -13.49 -7.45
CA PRO A 242 -12.52 -13.52 -6.79
C PRO A 242 -11.47 -14.26 -7.61
N LYS A 243 -11.32 -13.87 -8.89
CA LYS A 243 -10.37 -14.51 -9.82
C LYS A 243 -8.92 -14.09 -9.57
N TRP A 244 -8.72 -12.98 -8.86
CA TRP A 244 -7.39 -12.40 -8.67
C TRP A 244 -6.42 -13.37 -8.00
N LEU A 245 -6.82 -14.01 -6.90
CA LEU A 245 -5.92 -14.84 -6.08
C LEU A 245 -5.38 -16.03 -6.89
N PHE A 246 -6.25 -16.93 -7.30
CA PHE A 246 -5.83 -18.15 -8.01
C PHE A 246 -5.30 -17.86 -9.42
N GLY A 247 -5.89 -16.89 -10.12
CA GLY A 247 -5.40 -16.46 -11.43
C GLY A 247 -3.97 -15.89 -11.37
N THR A 248 -3.65 -15.14 -10.33
CA THR A 248 -2.30 -14.60 -10.11
C THR A 248 -1.32 -15.71 -9.75
N MET A 249 -1.70 -16.63 -8.84
CA MET A 249 -0.87 -17.80 -8.50
C MET A 249 -0.56 -18.67 -9.72
N GLU A 250 -1.56 -18.99 -10.53
CA GLU A 250 -1.38 -19.77 -11.75
C GLU A 250 -0.46 -19.07 -12.76
N LYS A 251 -0.64 -17.76 -12.92
CA LYS A 251 0.22 -16.94 -13.78
C LYS A 251 1.67 -16.98 -13.30
N TYR A 252 1.89 -16.70 -12.01
CA TYR A 252 3.25 -16.69 -11.44
C TYR A 252 3.86 -18.10 -11.46
N LEU A 253 3.10 -19.16 -11.19
CA LEU A 253 3.56 -20.52 -11.27
C LEU A 253 4.02 -20.89 -12.70
N LYS A 254 3.25 -20.51 -13.73
CA LYS A 254 3.64 -20.71 -15.14
C LYS A 254 4.96 -20.01 -15.46
N GLU A 255 5.16 -18.78 -14.96
CA GLU A 255 6.41 -18.05 -15.15
C GLU A 255 7.57 -18.72 -14.39
N VAL A 256 7.37 -19.10 -13.12
CA VAL A 256 8.38 -19.79 -12.29
C VAL A 256 8.87 -21.07 -12.98
N LEU A 257 7.97 -21.86 -13.58
CA LEU A 257 8.32 -23.10 -14.31
C LEU A 257 9.14 -22.85 -15.60
N ARG A 258 9.12 -21.62 -16.14
CA ARG A 258 9.86 -21.21 -17.34
C ARG A 258 11.17 -20.50 -17.03
N ILE A 259 11.33 -19.97 -15.83
CA ILE A 259 12.51 -19.19 -15.44
C ILE A 259 13.77 -20.01 -15.54
N LYS A 260 14.80 -19.42 -16.14
CA LYS A 260 16.17 -19.90 -16.15
C LYS A 260 17.09 -18.84 -15.57
N PHE A 261 17.85 -19.22 -14.55
CA PHE A 261 18.90 -18.38 -13.99
C PHE A 261 20.26 -18.75 -14.60
N ALA A 262 21.16 -17.76 -14.66
CA ALA A 262 22.55 -18.00 -15.08
C ALA A 262 23.45 -18.34 -13.87
N GLU A 263 23.10 -17.86 -12.70
CA GLU A 263 23.85 -18.01 -11.46
C GLU A 263 23.57 -19.38 -10.80
N GLU A 264 24.61 -20.16 -10.55
CA GLU A 264 24.50 -21.53 -10.00
C GLU A 264 23.78 -21.56 -8.64
N SER A 265 24.01 -20.56 -7.78
CA SER A 265 23.36 -20.45 -6.47
C SER A 265 21.84 -20.32 -6.61
N ARG A 266 21.37 -19.50 -7.54
CA ARG A 266 19.94 -19.33 -7.85
C ARG A 266 19.34 -20.56 -8.53
N ILE A 267 20.10 -21.25 -9.38
CA ILE A 267 19.66 -22.51 -10.00
C ILE A 267 19.41 -23.57 -8.92
N LYS A 268 20.34 -23.76 -7.99
CA LYS A 268 20.18 -24.71 -6.87
C LYS A 268 18.95 -24.42 -6.02
N LYS A 269 18.72 -23.13 -5.69
CA LYS A 269 17.54 -22.70 -4.92
C LYS A 269 16.25 -22.99 -5.69
N LEU A 270 16.20 -22.66 -6.99
CA LEU A 270 15.02 -22.91 -7.82
C LEU A 270 14.74 -24.42 -7.93
N HIS A 271 15.74 -25.25 -8.19
CA HIS A 271 15.56 -26.72 -8.27
C HIS A 271 15.03 -27.29 -6.95
N LYS A 272 15.54 -26.81 -5.81
CA LYS A 272 15.01 -27.21 -4.50
C LYS A 272 13.52 -26.90 -4.37
N LEU A 273 13.10 -25.70 -4.81
CA LEU A 273 11.69 -25.30 -4.76
C LEU A 273 10.81 -26.14 -5.70
N LEU A 274 11.26 -26.35 -6.92
CA LEU A 274 10.54 -27.16 -7.90
C LEU A 274 10.42 -28.64 -7.47
N SER A 275 11.32 -29.14 -6.59
CA SER A 275 11.22 -30.49 -6.06
C SER A 275 10.02 -30.70 -5.14
N TYR A 276 9.35 -29.65 -4.67
CA TYR A 276 8.14 -29.73 -3.85
C TYR A 276 6.83 -29.87 -4.64
N ASN A 277 6.90 -30.08 -5.94
CA ASN A 277 5.72 -30.24 -6.81
C ASN A 277 4.72 -29.08 -6.65
N LEU A 278 5.16 -27.84 -6.91
CA LEU A 278 4.35 -26.63 -6.75
C LEU A 278 2.96 -26.68 -7.42
N PRO A 279 2.77 -27.33 -8.60
CA PRO A 279 1.43 -27.51 -9.16
C PRO A 279 0.48 -28.29 -8.23
N LEU A 280 0.93 -29.41 -7.64
CA LEU A 280 0.12 -30.20 -6.71
C LEU A 280 -0.16 -29.41 -5.43
N GLU A 281 0.81 -28.64 -4.93
CA GLU A 281 0.61 -27.80 -3.77
C GLU A 281 -0.44 -26.70 -4.04
N LEU A 282 -0.48 -26.13 -5.22
CA LEU A 282 -1.53 -25.18 -5.62
C LEU A 282 -2.92 -25.84 -5.64
N GLU A 283 -3.04 -27.06 -6.14
CA GLU A 283 -4.31 -27.80 -6.14
C GLU A 283 -4.78 -28.13 -4.71
N ASN A 284 -3.87 -28.58 -3.83
CA ASN A 284 -4.16 -28.84 -2.43
C ASN A 284 -4.62 -27.57 -1.70
N LEU A 285 -3.90 -26.45 -1.93
CA LEU A 285 -4.25 -25.15 -1.38
C LEU A 285 -5.64 -24.69 -1.86
N ARG A 286 -5.91 -24.82 -3.16
CA ARG A 286 -7.23 -24.50 -3.72
C ARG A 286 -8.33 -25.28 -3.05
N SER A 287 -8.18 -26.60 -2.94
CA SER A 287 -9.17 -27.46 -2.29
C SER A 287 -9.43 -27.08 -0.83
N LEU A 288 -8.38 -26.72 -0.08
CA LEU A 288 -8.51 -26.25 1.29
C LEU A 288 -9.29 -24.93 1.36
N LEU A 289 -8.95 -23.96 0.51
CA LEU A 289 -9.57 -22.63 0.56
C LEU A 289 -11.00 -22.63 0.01
N GLU A 290 -11.32 -23.44 -0.99
CA GLU A 290 -12.69 -23.63 -1.49
C GLU A 290 -13.61 -24.29 -0.43
N SER A 291 -13.03 -25.09 0.48
CA SER A 291 -13.76 -25.67 1.62
C SER A 291 -13.84 -24.72 2.83
N THR A 292 -13.23 -23.53 2.76
CA THR A 292 -13.19 -22.57 3.85
C THR A 292 -14.08 -21.37 3.50
N PRO A 293 -15.24 -21.20 4.18
CA PRO A 293 -16.09 -20.04 3.94
C PRO A 293 -15.33 -18.72 4.17
N SER A 294 -15.34 -17.85 3.16
CA SER A 294 -14.75 -16.50 3.25
C SER A 294 -15.54 -15.56 2.36
N PRO A 295 -16.08 -14.44 2.89
CA PRO A 295 -16.76 -13.45 2.08
C PRO A 295 -15.84 -12.86 1.01
N VAL A 296 -16.39 -12.65 -0.20
CA VAL A 296 -15.71 -11.91 -1.26
C VAL A 296 -15.97 -10.42 -1.06
N VAL A 297 -14.91 -9.67 -0.84
CA VAL A 297 -14.93 -8.24 -0.54
C VAL A 297 -13.91 -7.51 -1.41
N PHE A 298 -13.94 -6.17 -1.43
CA PHE A 298 -12.90 -5.40 -2.09
C PHE A 298 -11.68 -5.32 -1.17
N CYS A 299 -10.65 -6.09 -1.47
CA CYS A 299 -9.43 -6.26 -0.68
C CYS A 299 -8.31 -5.31 -1.11
N HIS A 300 -7.45 -4.95 -0.16
CA HIS A 300 -6.18 -4.27 -0.41
C HIS A 300 -5.16 -5.22 -1.06
N ASN A 301 -5.09 -6.44 -0.58
CA ASN A 301 -4.20 -7.55 -0.96
C ASN A 301 -2.72 -7.36 -0.64
N ASP A 302 -2.31 -6.20 -0.10
CA ASP A 302 -0.90 -5.91 0.26
C ASP A 302 -0.84 -4.93 1.45
N CYS A 303 -1.55 -5.25 2.56
CA CYS A 303 -1.59 -4.42 3.76
C CYS A 303 -0.39 -4.73 4.67
N GLN A 304 0.81 -4.33 4.25
CA GLN A 304 2.07 -4.41 4.98
C GLN A 304 2.41 -3.05 5.64
N GLU A 305 3.39 -3.01 6.58
CA GLU A 305 3.71 -1.79 7.34
C GLU A 305 4.08 -0.59 6.47
N GLY A 306 4.80 -0.82 5.36
CA GLY A 306 5.19 0.21 4.41
C GLY A 306 4.03 0.85 3.66
N ASN A 307 2.86 0.18 3.64
CA ASN A 307 1.62 0.64 3.02
C ASN A 307 0.63 1.25 4.03
N ILE A 308 1.08 1.46 5.27
CA ILE A 308 0.30 2.10 6.34
C ILE A 308 1.05 3.33 6.81
N LEU A 309 0.47 4.50 6.58
CA LEU A 309 1.05 5.78 6.99
C LEU A 309 0.51 6.21 8.35
N LEU A 310 1.41 6.61 9.25
CA LEU A 310 1.07 7.39 10.44
C LEU A 310 1.11 8.87 10.07
N LEU A 311 -0.06 9.52 10.13
CA LEU A 311 -0.25 10.90 9.68
C LEU A 311 0.40 11.88 10.66
N GLU A 312 1.21 12.80 10.15
CA GLU A 312 1.86 13.85 10.94
C GLU A 312 0.82 14.74 11.64
N GLY A 313 1.06 15.03 12.92
CA GLY A 313 0.15 15.83 13.76
C GLY A 313 -1.08 15.06 14.25
N ARG A 314 -1.22 13.76 13.96
CA ARG A 314 -2.31 12.91 14.43
C ARG A 314 -1.84 11.73 15.30
N GLU A 315 -0.58 11.72 15.70
CA GLU A 315 0.04 10.62 16.43
C GLU A 315 -0.67 10.30 17.75
N ASN A 316 -1.20 11.34 18.40
CA ASN A 316 -1.92 11.23 19.68
C ASN A 316 -3.45 11.14 19.50
N SER A 317 -3.97 11.05 18.29
CA SER A 317 -5.39 10.85 18.05
C SER A 317 -5.80 9.44 18.44
N GLU A 318 -6.95 9.28 19.07
CA GLU A 318 -7.49 7.94 19.39
C GLU A 318 -7.84 7.16 18.12
N LYS A 319 -8.33 7.86 17.09
CA LYS A 319 -8.70 7.31 15.78
C LYS A 319 -8.25 8.23 14.66
N GLN A 320 -8.20 7.70 13.45
CA GLN A 320 -7.84 8.42 12.21
C GLN A 320 -6.39 8.92 12.16
N LYS A 321 -5.49 8.28 12.90
CA LYS A 321 -4.05 8.53 12.79
C LYS A 321 -3.40 7.80 11.63
N LEU A 322 -4.05 6.74 11.10
CA LEU A 322 -3.52 5.91 10.04
C LEU A 322 -4.20 6.15 8.68
N MET A 323 -3.44 5.93 7.61
CA MET A 323 -3.96 5.90 6.24
C MET A 323 -3.34 4.73 5.47
N LEU A 324 -4.19 3.94 4.79
CA LEU A 324 -3.73 2.92 3.86
C LEU A 324 -3.36 3.56 2.52
N ILE A 325 -2.31 3.05 1.89
CA ILE A 325 -1.82 3.51 0.58
C ILE A 325 -1.39 2.30 -0.27
N ASP A 326 -1.06 2.54 -1.53
CA ASP A 326 -0.52 1.55 -2.47
C ASP A 326 -1.51 0.44 -2.85
N PHE A 327 -2.56 0.83 -3.56
CA PHE A 327 -3.68 -0.02 -3.95
C PHE A 327 -3.45 -0.82 -5.24
N GLU A 328 -2.20 -1.03 -5.67
CA GLU A 328 -1.88 -1.64 -6.98
C GLU A 328 -2.33 -3.10 -7.12
N TYR A 329 -2.51 -3.80 -6.00
CA TYR A 329 -3.03 -5.17 -5.95
C TYR A 329 -4.51 -5.24 -5.58
N SER A 330 -5.16 -4.10 -5.32
CA SER A 330 -6.55 -4.09 -4.83
C SER A 330 -7.53 -4.65 -5.84
N SER A 331 -8.38 -5.56 -5.38
CA SER A 331 -9.35 -6.27 -6.20
C SER A 331 -10.41 -6.93 -5.32
N TYR A 332 -11.51 -7.40 -5.94
CA TYR A 332 -12.40 -8.32 -5.23
C TYR A 332 -11.67 -9.64 -5.00
N ASN A 333 -11.59 -10.05 -3.74
CA ASN A 333 -10.89 -11.23 -3.27
C ASN A 333 -11.53 -11.72 -1.97
N TYR A 334 -11.06 -12.84 -1.47
CA TYR A 334 -11.50 -13.41 -0.19
C TYR A 334 -10.98 -12.58 0.99
N ARG A 335 -11.89 -12.19 1.90
CA ARG A 335 -11.57 -11.44 3.13
C ARG A 335 -10.44 -12.08 3.94
N GLY A 336 -10.50 -13.41 4.06
CA GLY A 336 -9.51 -14.18 4.81
C GLY A 336 -8.10 -14.02 4.25
N PHE A 337 -7.94 -13.86 2.92
CA PHE A 337 -6.63 -13.60 2.31
C PHE A 337 -6.05 -12.26 2.76
N ASP A 338 -6.83 -11.18 2.70
CA ASP A 338 -6.32 -9.84 3.00
C ASP A 338 -5.86 -9.71 4.45
N ILE A 339 -6.66 -10.23 5.38
CA ILE A 339 -6.31 -10.23 6.81
C ILE A 339 -5.19 -11.24 7.10
N GLY A 340 -5.22 -12.43 6.50
CA GLY A 340 -4.16 -13.42 6.63
C GLY A 340 -2.82 -12.91 6.10
N ASN A 341 -2.83 -12.18 4.99
CA ASN A 341 -1.67 -11.49 4.47
C ASN A 341 -1.13 -10.45 5.46
N HIS A 342 -1.99 -9.61 6.01
CA HIS A 342 -1.59 -8.64 7.04
C HIS A 342 -0.92 -9.31 8.25
N PHE A 343 -1.42 -10.45 8.72
CA PHE A 343 -0.80 -11.19 9.82
C PHE A 343 0.55 -11.80 9.45
N CYS A 344 0.73 -12.23 8.20
CA CYS A 344 2.04 -12.67 7.69
C CYS A 344 3.06 -11.55 7.69
N GLU A 345 2.65 -10.31 7.40
CA GLU A 345 3.54 -9.15 7.34
C GLU A 345 4.11 -8.74 8.72
N TRP A 346 3.50 -9.14 9.83
CA TRP A 346 4.08 -8.93 11.17
C TRP A 346 5.45 -9.63 11.34
N ILE A 347 5.74 -10.62 10.51
CA ILE A 347 6.98 -11.41 10.52
C ILE A 347 8.14 -10.65 9.88
N TYR A 348 7.86 -9.79 8.89
CA TYR A 348 8.86 -9.19 8.02
C TYR A 348 9.14 -7.73 8.39
N ASP A 349 10.43 -7.41 8.54
CA ASP A 349 10.94 -6.06 8.76
C ASP A 349 11.73 -5.64 7.52
N TYR A 350 11.16 -4.77 6.71
CA TYR A 350 11.76 -4.26 5.48
C TYR A 350 12.61 -3.00 5.69
N SER A 351 12.78 -2.54 6.93
CA SER A 351 13.64 -1.41 7.28
C SER A 351 15.13 -1.77 7.33
N TYR A 352 15.47 -3.06 7.24
CA TYR A 352 16.84 -3.54 7.34
C TYR A 352 17.69 -3.16 6.12
N GLU A 353 18.68 -2.28 6.32
CA GLU A 353 19.45 -1.64 5.25
C GLU A 353 20.53 -2.52 4.59
N LYS A 354 20.83 -3.71 5.16
CA LYS A 354 21.86 -4.60 4.60
C LYS A 354 21.21 -5.75 3.85
N TYR A 355 21.90 -6.30 2.84
CA TYR A 355 21.46 -7.51 2.18
C TYR A 355 21.10 -8.60 3.18
N PRO A 356 19.90 -9.22 3.12
CA PRO A 356 18.93 -9.25 2.02
C PRO A 356 17.93 -8.09 1.98
N PHE A 357 18.12 -7.00 2.69
CA PHE A 357 17.26 -5.83 2.81
C PHE A 357 15.90 -6.12 3.46
N PHE A 358 15.83 -7.14 4.27
CA PHE A 358 14.75 -7.47 5.18
C PHE A 358 15.25 -8.42 6.29
N ARG A 359 14.47 -8.49 7.35
CA ARG A 359 14.59 -9.52 8.38
C ARG A 359 13.26 -10.24 8.52
N ALA A 360 13.32 -11.54 8.82
CA ALA A 360 12.12 -12.33 9.08
C ALA A 360 12.23 -12.98 10.46
N ASN A 361 11.17 -12.80 11.27
CA ASN A 361 11.07 -13.39 12.59
C ASN A 361 9.69 -14.02 12.80
N ILE A 362 9.59 -15.34 12.63
CA ILE A 362 8.34 -16.10 12.76
C ILE A 362 7.67 -15.92 14.12
N ARG A 363 8.44 -15.70 15.19
CA ARG A 363 7.90 -15.52 16.54
C ARG A 363 7.04 -14.26 16.68
N LYS A 364 7.08 -13.37 15.67
CA LYS A 364 6.25 -12.17 15.59
C LYS A 364 4.90 -12.40 14.90
N TYR A 365 4.67 -13.59 14.33
CA TYR A 365 3.32 -13.92 13.86
C TYR A 365 2.34 -13.72 15.03
N PRO A 366 1.19 -13.02 14.82
CA PRO A 366 0.32 -12.65 15.93
C PRO A 366 -0.19 -13.88 16.68
N THR A 367 -0.11 -13.83 17.99
CA THR A 367 -0.70 -14.86 18.88
C THR A 367 -2.21 -14.89 18.72
N LYS A 368 -2.86 -15.99 19.09
CA LYS A 368 -4.34 -16.11 19.08
C LYS A 368 -5.00 -14.90 19.74
N LYS A 369 -4.47 -14.43 20.88
CA LYS A 369 -5.00 -13.24 21.59
C LYS A 369 -4.92 -11.97 20.75
N GLN A 370 -3.80 -11.75 20.04
CA GLN A 370 -3.63 -10.59 19.17
C GLN A 370 -4.52 -10.68 17.92
N GLN A 371 -4.64 -11.86 17.33
CA GLN A 371 -5.54 -12.10 16.21
C GLN A 371 -7.02 -11.86 16.61
N LEU A 372 -7.46 -12.35 17.77
CA LEU A 372 -8.81 -12.10 18.26
C LEU A 372 -9.04 -10.62 18.58
N HIS A 373 -8.03 -9.89 19.12
CA HIS A 373 -8.11 -8.45 19.31
C HIS A 373 -8.32 -7.70 17.99
N PHE A 374 -7.61 -8.09 16.93
CA PHE A 374 -7.81 -7.54 15.59
C PHE A 374 -9.21 -7.86 15.06
N ILE A 375 -9.64 -9.12 15.15
CA ILE A 375 -10.94 -9.60 14.66
C ILE A 375 -12.10 -8.91 15.39
N SER A 376 -12.01 -8.76 16.73
CA SER A 376 -13.04 -8.07 17.54
C SER A 376 -13.14 -6.57 17.24
N SER A 377 -12.06 -5.96 16.73
CA SER A 377 -12.09 -4.57 16.24
C SER A 377 -12.62 -4.46 14.80
N TYR A 378 -12.36 -5.49 13.98
CA TYR A 378 -12.80 -5.56 12.59
C TYR A 378 -14.30 -5.79 12.44
N LEU A 379 -14.86 -6.75 13.18
CA LEU A 379 -16.23 -7.20 12.98
C LEU A 379 -17.29 -6.12 13.19
N PRO A 380 -17.25 -5.30 14.27
CA PRO A 380 -18.19 -4.20 14.45
C PRO A 380 -18.15 -3.15 13.33
N ALA A 381 -16.94 -2.90 12.80
CA ALA A 381 -16.75 -1.96 11.70
C ALA A 381 -17.22 -2.51 10.33
N PHE A 382 -17.25 -3.85 10.18
CA PHE A 382 -17.66 -4.52 8.95
C PHE A 382 -19.15 -4.89 8.91
N GLN A 383 -19.72 -5.30 10.06
CA GLN A 383 -21.12 -5.77 10.20
C GLN A 383 -21.89 -4.86 11.15
N ASN A 384 -22.84 -4.08 10.65
CA ASN A 384 -23.61 -3.13 11.46
C ASN A 384 -24.35 -3.77 12.64
N ASP A 385 -24.78 -5.05 12.52
CA ASP A 385 -25.58 -5.72 13.53
C ASP A 385 -24.73 -6.55 14.51
N PHE A 386 -23.39 -6.58 14.35
CA PHE A 386 -22.51 -7.39 15.19
C PHE A 386 -22.63 -7.03 16.67
N GLU A 387 -22.76 -5.75 17.00
CA GLU A 387 -22.89 -5.28 18.38
C GLU A 387 -24.16 -5.81 19.10
N ASN A 388 -25.19 -6.13 18.34
CA ASN A 388 -26.49 -6.62 18.86
C ASN A 388 -26.48 -8.12 19.18
N LEU A 389 -25.42 -8.86 18.82
CA LEU A 389 -25.30 -10.29 19.05
C LEU A 389 -24.97 -10.59 20.51
N SER A 390 -25.36 -11.77 20.98
CA SER A 390 -24.96 -12.29 22.29
C SER A 390 -23.44 -12.54 22.34
N THR A 391 -22.89 -12.64 23.53
CA THR A 391 -21.46 -12.92 23.74
C THR A 391 -21.07 -14.27 23.12
N GLU A 392 -21.95 -15.26 23.20
CA GLU A 392 -21.75 -16.60 22.65
C GLU A 392 -21.70 -16.55 21.11
N GLU A 393 -22.64 -15.84 20.47
CA GLU A 393 -22.67 -15.67 19.01
C GLU A 393 -21.44 -14.92 18.52
N LYS A 394 -21.03 -13.83 19.19
CA LYS A 394 -19.79 -13.10 18.87
C LYS A 394 -18.58 -14.02 18.92
N SER A 395 -18.45 -14.83 19.99
CA SER A 395 -17.32 -15.75 20.15
C SER A 395 -17.26 -16.80 19.04
N ILE A 396 -18.42 -17.33 18.61
CA ILE A 396 -18.47 -18.30 17.49
C ILE A 396 -17.98 -17.65 16.19
N ILE A 397 -18.49 -16.46 15.86
CA ILE A 397 -18.10 -15.74 14.65
C ILE A 397 -16.60 -15.39 14.66
N GLU A 398 -16.07 -14.96 15.81
CA GLU A 398 -14.65 -14.65 15.97
C GLU A 398 -13.76 -15.89 15.76
N GLU A 399 -14.12 -17.06 16.32
CA GLU A 399 -13.38 -18.30 16.14
C GLU A 399 -13.49 -18.84 14.70
N GLU A 400 -14.64 -18.73 14.04
CA GLU A 400 -14.79 -19.07 12.62
C GLU A 400 -13.92 -18.18 11.75
N MET A 401 -13.91 -16.88 12.01
CA MET A 401 -13.07 -15.93 11.28
C MET A 401 -11.57 -16.17 11.56
N LEU A 402 -11.20 -16.54 12.78
CA LEU A 402 -9.84 -16.92 13.11
C LEU A 402 -9.37 -18.11 12.26
N LEU A 403 -10.23 -19.14 12.10
CA LEU A 403 -9.92 -20.29 11.24
C LEU A 403 -9.80 -19.87 9.76
N GLU A 404 -10.76 -19.06 9.28
CA GLU A 404 -10.73 -18.49 7.92
C GLU A 404 -9.39 -17.82 7.63
N VAL A 405 -9.01 -16.83 8.45
CA VAL A 405 -7.82 -16.01 8.25
C VAL A 405 -6.54 -16.86 8.26
N ASN A 406 -6.40 -17.78 9.21
CA ASN A 406 -5.21 -18.61 9.31
C ASN A 406 -5.07 -19.61 8.14
N ARG A 407 -6.17 -20.11 7.58
CA ARG A 407 -6.13 -20.94 6.36
C ARG A 407 -5.71 -20.12 5.14
N PHE A 408 -6.24 -18.91 4.99
CA PHE A 408 -5.88 -18.02 3.90
C PHE A 408 -4.47 -17.41 4.03
N ALA A 409 -3.87 -17.36 5.21
CA ALA A 409 -2.46 -16.99 5.39
C ALA A 409 -1.51 -17.91 4.59
N LEU A 410 -1.89 -19.19 4.39
CA LEU A 410 -1.14 -20.12 3.53
C LEU A 410 -1.10 -19.63 2.07
N ALA A 411 -2.20 -19.05 1.60
CA ALA A 411 -2.26 -18.47 0.26
C ALA A 411 -1.36 -17.26 0.11
N SER A 412 -1.24 -16.42 1.14
CA SER A 412 -0.30 -15.30 1.16
C SER A 412 1.13 -15.79 0.98
N HIS A 413 1.57 -16.76 1.76
CA HIS A 413 2.92 -17.33 1.62
C HIS A 413 3.16 -17.93 0.22
N PHE A 414 2.18 -18.66 -0.33
CA PHE A 414 2.32 -19.28 -1.64
C PHE A 414 2.42 -18.23 -2.74
N LEU A 415 1.53 -17.23 -2.73
CA LEU A 415 1.48 -16.15 -3.72
C LEU A 415 2.79 -15.34 -3.74
N TRP A 416 3.19 -14.83 -2.56
CA TRP A 416 4.38 -13.97 -2.46
C TRP A 416 5.68 -14.75 -2.64
N GLY A 417 5.70 -16.02 -2.30
CA GLY A 417 6.80 -16.93 -2.63
C GLY A 417 7.01 -17.06 -4.14
N LEU A 418 5.96 -17.29 -4.91
CA LEU A 418 6.03 -17.32 -6.38
C LEU A 418 6.42 -15.95 -6.95
N TRP A 419 5.82 -14.86 -6.45
CA TRP A 419 6.13 -13.49 -6.83
C TRP A 419 7.63 -13.19 -6.63
N SER A 420 8.19 -13.58 -5.50
CA SER A 420 9.59 -13.31 -5.19
C SER A 420 10.55 -14.03 -6.16
N ILE A 421 10.24 -15.26 -6.62
CA ILE A 421 11.03 -15.95 -7.63
C ILE A 421 10.97 -15.22 -8.98
N VAL A 422 9.78 -14.74 -9.35
CA VAL A 422 9.61 -13.94 -10.58
C VAL A 422 10.41 -12.64 -10.47
N GLN A 423 10.31 -11.92 -9.34
CA GLN A 423 11.07 -10.70 -9.10
C GLN A 423 12.59 -10.92 -9.15
N ALA A 424 13.09 -12.03 -8.61
CA ALA A 424 14.51 -12.37 -8.68
C ALA A 424 15.04 -12.43 -10.11
N LYS A 425 14.15 -12.66 -11.10
CA LYS A 425 14.51 -12.70 -12.52
C LYS A 425 14.42 -11.35 -13.20
N ILE A 426 13.42 -10.54 -12.85
CA ILE A 426 13.04 -9.36 -13.65
C ILE A 426 13.31 -8.02 -12.98
N SER A 427 13.40 -7.99 -11.65
CA SER A 427 13.58 -6.74 -10.92
C SER A 427 14.98 -6.17 -11.11
N SER A 428 15.06 -4.85 -11.27
CA SER A 428 16.29 -4.07 -11.17
C SER A 428 16.59 -3.60 -9.74
N ILE A 429 15.67 -3.84 -8.80
CA ILE A 429 15.83 -3.48 -7.38
C ILE A 429 16.68 -4.56 -6.71
N GLU A 430 17.75 -4.15 -6.04
CA GLU A 430 18.57 -5.06 -5.24
C GLU A 430 17.81 -5.45 -3.96
N PHE A 431 17.41 -6.73 -3.89
CA PHE A 431 16.67 -7.30 -2.78
C PHE A 431 16.86 -8.80 -2.71
N GLY A 432 16.76 -9.36 -1.52
CA GLY A 432 16.96 -10.78 -1.27
C GLY A 432 15.79 -11.69 -1.70
N TYR A 433 15.23 -11.50 -2.88
CA TYR A 433 14.06 -12.23 -3.39
C TYR A 433 14.16 -13.76 -3.27
N MET A 434 15.34 -14.34 -3.42
CA MET A 434 15.58 -15.79 -3.27
C MET A 434 16.37 -16.10 -1.99
N TYR A 435 16.28 -15.27 -0.98
CA TYR A 435 16.91 -15.56 0.30
C TYR A 435 16.22 -16.78 0.96
N PRO A 436 16.96 -17.71 1.59
CA PRO A 436 16.37 -18.97 2.07
C PRO A 436 15.13 -18.80 2.94
N ASN A 437 15.06 -17.75 3.73
CA ASN A 437 13.94 -17.50 4.63
C ASN A 437 12.66 -17.06 3.93
N VAL A 438 12.68 -16.49 2.74
CA VAL A 438 11.47 -16.11 1.98
C VAL A 438 10.84 -17.32 1.28
N VAL A 439 11.66 -18.29 0.90
CA VAL A 439 11.25 -19.38 0.02
C VAL A 439 11.28 -20.75 0.70
N THR A 440 12.01 -20.94 1.81
CA THR A 440 12.20 -22.25 2.47
C THR A 440 11.37 -22.47 3.73
N TRP A 441 10.53 -21.53 4.10
CA TRP A 441 9.63 -21.65 5.24
C TRP A 441 8.68 -22.85 5.13
N TRP A 442 8.58 -23.44 3.98
CA TRP A 442 7.67 -24.52 3.63
C TRP A 442 8.06 -25.89 4.18
N HIS A 443 9.26 -26.06 4.75
CA HIS A 443 9.77 -27.43 4.97
C HIS A 443 10.44 -27.75 6.30
N GLN A 444 10.67 -26.79 7.20
CA GLN A 444 11.53 -27.10 8.37
C GLN A 444 10.84 -27.87 9.51
N ASP A 445 9.51 -27.80 9.63
CA ASP A 445 8.78 -28.46 10.72
C ASP A 445 7.97 -29.72 10.34
N SER A 446 7.97 -30.12 9.07
CA SER A 446 7.24 -31.33 8.62
C SER A 446 7.88 -32.66 9.05
N VAL A 447 9.06 -32.64 9.64
CA VAL A 447 9.83 -33.85 9.99
C VAL A 447 9.57 -34.36 11.42
N ALA A 448 8.90 -33.60 12.27
CA ALA A 448 8.90 -33.84 13.72
C ALA A 448 7.69 -34.57 14.32
N GLN A 449 6.66 -35.01 13.53
CA GLN A 449 5.53 -35.78 14.13
C GLN A 449 5.25 -37.09 13.39
N PRO A 450 5.00 -38.20 14.12
CA PRO A 450 4.64 -39.49 13.53
C PRO A 450 3.22 -39.45 12.94
N ARG A 451 3.12 -39.74 11.63
CA ARG A 451 1.87 -39.77 10.84
C ARG A 451 1.07 -41.03 11.07
N LYS A 452 -0.25 -40.92 11.03
CA LYS A 452 -1.14 -42.06 10.93
C LYS A 452 -1.05 -42.67 9.52
N PRO A 453 -1.07 -44.00 9.37
CA PRO A 453 -1.07 -44.65 8.06
C PRO A 453 -2.31 -44.26 7.26
N GLY A 454 -2.14 -43.62 6.07
CA GLY A 454 -3.22 -43.28 5.16
C GLY A 454 -3.48 -41.76 4.95
N GLU A 455 -2.89 -40.86 5.72
CA GLU A 455 -3.00 -39.43 5.49
C GLU A 455 -2.02 -38.96 4.42
N LYS A 456 -2.58 -38.33 3.35
CA LYS A 456 -1.79 -37.64 2.31
C LYS A 456 -1.06 -36.45 2.93
N PRO A 457 0.17 -36.16 2.50
CA PRO A 457 0.93 -35.04 3.03
C PRO A 457 0.29 -33.72 2.60
N LEU A 458 -0.34 -33.02 3.51
CA LEU A 458 -0.59 -31.59 3.43
C LEU A 458 0.67 -30.89 3.92
N SER A 459 1.65 -30.71 3.04
CA SER A 459 2.92 -30.06 3.37
C SER A 459 2.71 -28.58 3.76
N LEU A 460 1.63 -27.98 3.31
CA LEU A 460 1.21 -26.61 3.64
C LEU A 460 0.60 -26.43 5.04
N MET A 461 0.05 -27.47 5.68
CA MET A 461 -0.64 -27.35 6.98
C MET A 461 0.25 -27.12 8.19
N LEU A 462 1.58 -27.20 8.06
CA LEU A 462 2.50 -27.26 9.21
C LEU A 462 3.10 -25.90 9.60
N TRP A 463 2.57 -24.81 9.09
CA TRP A 463 3.15 -23.47 9.27
C TRP A 463 2.44 -22.56 10.25
N LEU A 464 1.21 -22.90 10.63
CA LEU A 464 0.55 -22.26 11.76
C LEU A 464 1.12 -22.84 13.06
N PRO A 465 1.31 -22.05 14.12
CA PRO A 465 1.55 -22.63 15.44
C PRO A 465 0.51 -23.74 15.66
N LEU A 466 0.97 -24.96 15.84
CA LEU A 466 0.12 -26.19 15.93
C LEU A 466 -1.06 -26.04 16.90
N GLU A 467 -0.99 -25.14 17.87
CA GLU A 467 -2.05 -24.88 18.85
C GLU A 467 -3.32 -24.29 18.23
N VAL A 468 -3.22 -23.50 17.14
CA VAL A 468 -4.40 -22.87 16.53
C VAL A 468 -5.08 -23.79 15.51
N ALA A 469 -4.31 -24.61 14.80
CA ALA A 469 -4.87 -25.51 13.76
C ALA A 469 -5.50 -26.80 14.34
N LEU A 470 -5.13 -27.21 15.54
CA LEU A 470 -5.56 -28.49 16.14
C LEU A 470 -6.67 -28.36 17.20
N THR A 471 -6.98 -27.17 17.69
CA THR A 471 -8.01 -26.95 18.72
C THR A 471 -9.42 -26.82 18.16
N SER A 472 -9.61 -26.75 16.85
CA SER A 472 -10.93 -26.69 16.21
C SER A 472 -11.34 -28.04 15.60
N ARG A 473 -11.34 -29.13 16.37
CA ARG A 473 -12.25 -30.22 16.07
C ARG A 473 -13.63 -29.80 16.54
N PRO A 474 -14.70 -29.98 15.75
CA PRO A 474 -16.03 -29.86 16.27
C PRO A 474 -16.10 -30.84 17.46
N ALA A 475 -16.45 -30.35 18.64
CA ALA A 475 -16.80 -31.20 19.77
C ALA A 475 -17.90 -32.10 19.26
N ASP A 476 -17.66 -33.41 19.31
CA ASP A 476 -18.69 -34.40 19.12
C ASP A 476 -19.86 -34.02 20.03
N LEU A 477 -20.98 -33.66 19.43
CA LEU A 477 -22.27 -33.63 20.05
C LEU A 477 -22.67 -35.10 20.33
N ALA A 478 -21.99 -35.72 21.28
CA ALA A 478 -22.46 -36.95 21.92
C ALA A 478 -23.32 -36.54 23.10
N SER A 479 -24.60 -36.54 22.88
CA SER A 479 -25.64 -36.49 23.87
C SER A 479 -25.39 -37.56 24.93
N PRO A 480 -25.39 -37.26 26.24
CA PRO A 480 -25.44 -38.24 27.30
C PRO A 480 -26.90 -38.59 27.61
N ALA A 481 -27.46 -39.55 26.88
CA ALA A 481 -28.71 -40.15 27.30
C ALA A 481 -28.71 -41.63 26.92
N SER A 482 -28.54 -42.46 27.92
CA SER A 482 -28.98 -43.87 28.09
C SER A 482 -27.87 -44.85 28.45
N GLU A 483 -27.44 -44.77 29.70
CA GLU A 483 -26.94 -45.94 30.43
C GLU A 483 -27.49 -45.94 31.85
N LYS A 484 -28.74 -46.35 31.98
CA LYS A 484 -29.31 -46.91 33.20
C LYS A 484 -30.47 -47.80 32.80
N CYS A 485 -30.19 -49.06 32.68
CA CYS A 485 -31.06 -50.15 32.92
C CYS A 485 -30.46 -51.44 32.33
N LEU A 486 -29.80 -52.20 33.18
CA LEU A 486 -29.78 -53.68 33.15
C LEU A 486 -28.72 -54.16 34.16
N GLN A 487 -29.13 -54.14 35.43
CA GLN A 487 -28.71 -55.14 36.45
C GLN A 487 -29.84 -55.31 37.42
N SER A 488 -30.55 -56.36 37.23
CA SER A 488 -31.18 -57.25 38.23
C SER A 488 -31.56 -58.52 37.51
#